data_c3786b4c4b88cf5be7ce505389bee67b
#
_entry.id   c3786b4c4b88cf5be7ce505389bee67b
#
_cell.length_a   1.000
_cell.length_b   1.000
_cell.length_c   1.000
_cell.angle_alpha   90.00
_cell.angle_beta   90.00
_cell.angle_gamma   90.00
#
_symmetry.space_group_name_H-M   'P 1'
#
loop_
_entity.id
_entity.type
_entity.pdbx_description
1 polymer ?
#
loop_
_entity_poly.entity_id
_entity_poly.type
_entity_poly.pdbx_seq_one_letter_code
_entity_poly.pdbx_strand_id
1 'polypeptide(L)'
;MAKRLLFQKQGDAIYISHLDLMRLFQRAFKRAGLNLKHTQGFSPRAMVSIALPLSLGSGSLCEILDFELVGQEDLSCEQIKAKLNRALPGGVRVRECYESDRKIKHLTHLDVAIFLEYDAGIPAGAAEAIEELLSRESLIVTKRGKNGPTEQDIIPMMSGLQMVRDNDWMLRINVRICAQNPSLNPQLIITAIENELSEYKPDFSFYHRLETIADDGTIFR
;
A
#
# COMPACT_ATOMS: atom_id res chain seq x y z
N MET A 1 -10.70 -23.68 1.87
CA MET A 1 -9.51 -22.78 1.97
C MET A 1 -9.99 -21.35 1.91
N ALA A 2 -9.31 -20.44 2.61
CA ALA A 2 -9.59 -19.02 2.47
C ALA A 2 -9.22 -18.56 1.06
N LYS A 3 -10.05 -17.72 0.46
CA LYS A 3 -9.75 -17.12 -0.84
C LYS A 3 -9.18 -15.73 -0.64
N ARG A 4 -8.27 -15.33 -1.51
CA ARG A 4 -7.55 -14.06 -1.46
C ARG A 4 -7.73 -13.32 -2.77
N LEU A 5 -7.89 -12.01 -2.67
CA LEU A 5 -7.85 -11.09 -3.80
C LEU A 5 -6.55 -10.30 -3.78
N LEU A 6 -5.93 -10.18 -4.93
CA LEU A 6 -5.00 -9.11 -5.23
C LEU A 6 -5.80 -8.03 -5.97
N PHE A 7 -5.79 -6.80 -5.47
CA PHE A 7 -6.51 -5.71 -6.10
C PHE A 7 -5.68 -4.42 -6.14
N GLN A 8 -6.02 -3.54 -7.07
CA GLN A 8 -5.44 -2.20 -7.18
C GLN A 8 -6.42 -1.14 -6.67
N LYS A 9 -5.85 -0.03 -6.20
CA LYS A 9 -6.54 1.19 -5.77
C LYS A 9 -5.83 2.39 -6.38
N GLN A 10 -6.44 3.04 -7.38
CA GLN A 10 -5.83 4.08 -8.21
C GLN A 10 -6.82 5.18 -8.56
N GLY A 11 -6.33 6.26 -9.20
CA GLY A 11 -7.15 7.41 -9.59
C GLY A 11 -7.90 7.97 -8.38
N ASP A 12 -9.13 8.43 -8.56
CA ASP A 12 -9.94 9.02 -7.47
C ASP A 12 -10.18 8.09 -6.28
N ALA A 13 -10.04 6.76 -6.49
CA ALA A 13 -10.19 5.81 -5.40
C ALA A 13 -9.10 5.95 -4.31
N ILE A 14 -7.96 6.61 -4.57
CA ILE A 14 -6.91 6.85 -3.56
C ILE A 14 -7.45 7.60 -2.35
N TYR A 15 -8.51 8.40 -2.51
CA TYR A 15 -9.17 9.16 -1.46
C TYR A 15 -10.24 8.39 -0.68
N ILE A 16 -10.46 7.10 -0.98
CA ILE A 16 -11.34 6.24 -0.19
C ILE A 16 -10.59 5.79 1.07
N SER A 17 -11.17 6.04 2.24
CA SER A 17 -10.59 5.61 3.52
C SER A 17 -10.58 4.07 3.64
N HIS A 18 -9.74 3.52 4.54
CA HIS A 18 -9.72 2.08 4.79
C HIS A 18 -11.10 1.53 5.19
N LEU A 19 -11.80 2.22 6.07
CA LEU A 19 -13.14 1.78 6.53
C LEU A 19 -14.16 1.81 5.39
N ASP A 20 -14.10 2.84 4.54
CA ASP A 20 -15.02 2.93 3.40
C ASP A 20 -14.66 1.94 2.30
N LEU A 21 -13.38 1.64 2.12
CA LEU A 21 -12.93 0.58 1.22
C LEU A 21 -13.43 -0.80 1.68
N MET A 22 -13.39 -1.08 2.97
CA MET A 22 -13.99 -2.29 3.54
C MET A 22 -15.50 -2.36 3.28
N ARG A 23 -16.24 -1.27 3.52
CA ARG A 23 -17.67 -1.17 3.23
C ARG A 23 -17.97 -1.32 1.73
N LEU A 24 -17.11 -0.72 0.90
CA LEU A 24 -17.20 -0.82 -0.56
C LEU A 24 -17.12 -2.28 -1.01
N PHE A 25 -16.13 -3.04 -0.53
CA PHE A 25 -16.00 -4.45 -0.85
C PHE A 25 -17.20 -5.26 -0.34
N GLN A 26 -17.64 -5.08 0.89
CA GLN A 26 -18.83 -5.77 1.42
C GLN A 26 -20.07 -5.55 0.54
N ARG A 27 -20.28 -4.29 0.09
CA ARG A 27 -21.36 -3.95 -0.84
C ARG A 27 -21.14 -4.55 -2.24
N ALA A 28 -19.88 -4.59 -2.72
CA ALA A 28 -19.55 -5.20 -4.00
C ALA A 28 -19.80 -6.69 -4.01
N PHE A 29 -19.41 -7.43 -2.96
CA PHE A 29 -19.74 -8.85 -2.79
C PHE A 29 -21.24 -9.07 -2.83
N LYS A 30 -22.02 -8.28 -2.09
CA LYS A 30 -23.49 -8.38 -2.08
C LYS A 30 -24.10 -8.12 -3.48
N ARG A 31 -23.66 -7.04 -4.18
CA ARG A 31 -24.14 -6.73 -5.54
C ARG A 31 -23.77 -7.80 -6.56
N ALA A 32 -22.61 -8.43 -6.37
CA ALA A 32 -22.13 -9.53 -7.22
C ALA A 32 -22.84 -10.85 -6.97
N GLY A 33 -23.75 -10.92 -5.97
CA GLY A 33 -24.39 -12.15 -5.54
C GLY A 33 -23.42 -13.15 -4.91
N LEU A 34 -22.39 -12.64 -4.23
CA LEU A 34 -21.38 -13.43 -3.51
C LEU A 34 -21.66 -13.33 -2.00
N ASN A 35 -21.95 -14.47 -1.39
CA ASN A 35 -22.36 -14.54 0.01
C ASN A 35 -21.15 -14.66 0.93
N LEU A 36 -20.74 -13.55 1.53
CA LEU A 36 -19.67 -13.55 2.54
C LEU A 36 -20.09 -14.34 3.78
N LYS A 37 -19.23 -15.18 4.27
CA LYS A 37 -19.38 -15.82 5.58
C LYS A 37 -19.28 -14.75 6.67
N HIS A 38 -20.05 -14.93 7.74
CA HIS A 38 -20.07 -14.04 8.90
C HIS A 38 -19.59 -14.78 10.15
N THR A 39 -19.00 -14.03 11.07
CA THR A 39 -18.67 -14.54 12.39
C THR A 39 -19.95 -14.90 13.15
N GLN A 40 -19.84 -15.90 14.04
CA GLN A 40 -20.96 -16.26 14.94
C GLN A 40 -20.95 -15.34 16.16
N GLY A 41 -22.14 -15.05 16.72
CA GLY A 41 -22.29 -14.25 17.93
C GLY A 41 -23.34 -13.13 17.80
N PHE A 42 -23.44 -12.29 18.82
CA PHE A 42 -24.46 -11.22 18.92
C PHE A 42 -24.29 -10.09 17.87
N SER A 43 -23.11 -9.92 17.31
CA SER A 43 -22.84 -8.90 16.30
C SER A 43 -22.06 -9.53 15.14
N PRO A 44 -22.74 -10.25 14.21
CA PRO A 44 -22.08 -10.92 13.10
C PRO A 44 -21.36 -9.94 12.19
N ARG A 45 -20.10 -10.24 11.89
CA ARG A 45 -19.27 -9.45 10.96
C ARG A 45 -18.89 -10.30 9.77
N ALA A 46 -18.92 -9.72 8.58
CA ALA A 46 -18.43 -10.39 7.38
C ALA A 46 -16.95 -10.79 7.56
N MET A 47 -16.62 -12.03 7.23
CA MET A 47 -15.25 -12.55 7.24
C MET A 47 -14.52 -12.04 5.99
N VAL A 48 -14.11 -10.78 6.04
CA VAL A 48 -13.36 -10.07 5.02
C VAL A 48 -12.36 -9.15 5.71
N SER A 49 -11.11 -9.16 5.28
CA SER A 49 -10.07 -8.30 5.84
C SER A 49 -9.10 -7.84 4.76
N ILE A 50 -8.66 -6.58 4.85
CA ILE A 50 -7.61 -6.02 4.00
C ILE A 50 -6.31 -5.98 4.82
N ALA A 51 -5.25 -6.56 4.27
CA ALA A 51 -3.94 -6.54 4.87
C ALA A 51 -3.29 -5.15 4.75
N LEU A 52 -2.55 -4.73 5.78
CA LEU A 52 -1.73 -3.52 5.78
C LEU A 52 -2.46 -2.29 5.22
N PRO A 53 -3.40 -1.70 5.97
CA PRO A 53 -4.20 -0.57 5.52
C PRO A 53 -3.36 0.52 4.84
N LEU A 54 -3.81 0.96 3.66
CA LEU A 54 -3.16 2.02 2.90
C LEU A 54 -3.58 3.39 3.44
N SER A 55 -2.65 4.33 3.54
CA SER A 55 -2.95 5.71 3.92
C SER A 55 -3.88 6.39 2.90
N LEU A 56 -4.67 7.34 3.37
CA LEU A 56 -5.50 8.16 2.50
C LEU A 56 -4.63 8.96 1.52
N GLY A 57 -5.05 9.09 0.27
CA GLY A 57 -4.29 9.77 -0.77
C GLY A 57 -3.22 8.88 -1.43
N SER A 58 -3.01 7.64 -0.96
CA SER A 58 -2.02 6.74 -1.54
C SER A 58 -2.64 5.73 -2.48
N GLY A 59 -1.94 5.45 -3.58
CA GLY A 59 -2.30 4.42 -4.56
C GLY A 59 -1.62 3.08 -4.28
N SER A 60 -2.15 2.02 -4.87
CA SER A 60 -1.56 0.68 -4.79
C SER A 60 -1.92 -0.18 -5.99
N LEU A 61 -0.97 -1.02 -6.40
CA LEU A 61 -1.16 -2.06 -7.41
C LEU A 61 -1.36 -3.44 -6.78
N CYS A 62 -1.17 -3.59 -5.46
CA CYS A 62 -0.94 -4.88 -4.80
C CYS A 62 -1.63 -5.02 -3.45
N GLU A 63 -2.81 -4.43 -3.29
CA GLU A 63 -3.59 -4.60 -2.06
C GLU A 63 -4.12 -6.03 -1.95
N ILE A 64 -4.10 -6.58 -0.74
CA ILE A 64 -4.52 -7.95 -0.43
C ILE A 64 -5.77 -7.92 0.42
N LEU A 65 -6.78 -8.70 0.00
CA LEU A 65 -8.01 -8.90 0.74
C LEU A 65 -8.30 -10.39 0.90
N ASP A 66 -8.39 -10.85 2.14
CA ASP A 66 -8.82 -12.21 2.49
C ASP A 66 -10.33 -12.25 2.73
N PHE A 67 -11.00 -13.31 2.25
CA PHE A 67 -12.44 -13.49 2.43
C PHE A 67 -12.84 -14.96 2.45
N GLU A 68 -14.02 -15.23 2.99
CA GLU A 68 -14.66 -16.54 2.93
C GLU A 68 -16.10 -16.40 2.39
N LEU A 69 -16.52 -17.33 1.53
CA LEU A 69 -17.89 -17.45 1.03
C LEU A 69 -18.59 -18.60 1.75
N VAL A 70 -19.92 -18.58 1.71
CA VAL A 70 -20.79 -19.65 2.20
C VAL A 70 -21.79 -20.07 1.12
N GLY A 71 -21.90 -21.40 0.90
CA GLY A 71 -22.82 -21.99 -0.09
C GLY A 71 -22.43 -21.70 -1.54
N GLN A 72 -21.19 -21.31 -1.79
CA GLN A 72 -20.66 -20.96 -3.13
C GLN A 72 -19.21 -21.42 -3.26
N GLU A 73 -18.87 -22.54 -2.64
CA GLU A 73 -17.51 -23.08 -2.60
C GLU A 73 -17.02 -23.51 -4.00
N ASP A 74 -17.94 -23.89 -4.89
CA ASP A 74 -17.64 -24.34 -6.27
C ASP A 74 -17.34 -23.20 -7.24
N LEU A 75 -17.54 -21.93 -6.84
CA LEU A 75 -17.21 -20.80 -7.70
C LEU A 75 -15.69 -20.70 -7.91
N SER A 76 -15.30 -20.71 -9.18
CA SER A 76 -13.89 -20.50 -9.54
C SER A 76 -13.41 -19.09 -9.20
N CYS A 77 -12.12 -18.94 -8.96
CA CYS A 77 -11.49 -17.63 -8.71
C CYS A 77 -11.73 -16.66 -9.88
N GLU A 78 -11.72 -17.12 -11.12
CA GLU A 78 -12.02 -16.28 -12.30
C GLU A 78 -13.46 -15.79 -12.31
N GLN A 79 -14.43 -16.64 -11.94
CA GLN A 79 -15.83 -16.22 -11.82
C GLN A 79 -16.02 -15.17 -10.72
N ILE A 80 -15.37 -15.34 -9.57
CA ILE A 80 -15.41 -14.39 -8.46
C ILE A 80 -14.83 -13.05 -8.90
N LYS A 81 -13.64 -13.05 -9.50
CA LYS A 81 -12.97 -11.87 -10.05
C LYS A 81 -13.85 -11.12 -11.06
N ALA A 82 -14.43 -11.86 -12.02
CA ALA A 82 -15.30 -11.26 -13.04
C ALA A 82 -16.56 -10.62 -12.44
N LYS A 83 -17.21 -11.28 -11.47
CA LYS A 83 -18.40 -10.77 -10.77
C LYS A 83 -18.05 -9.52 -9.95
N LEU A 84 -16.94 -9.51 -9.20
CA LEU A 84 -16.52 -8.38 -8.40
C LEU A 84 -16.15 -7.16 -9.28
N ASN A 85 -15.41 -7.37 -10.36
CA ASN A 85 -15.02 -6.28 -11.25
C ASN A 85 -16.20 -5.61 -11.97
N ARG A 86 -17.36 -6.28 -12.11
CA ARG A 86 -18.60 -5.66 -12.58
C ARG A 86 -19.31 -4.83 -11.50
N ALA A 87 -19.03 -5.13 -10.23
CA ALA A 87 -19.67 -4.49 -9.09
C ALA A 87 -18.83 -3.40 -8.43
N LEU A 88 -17.51 -3.36 -8.69
CA LEU A 88 -16.58 -2.37 -8.14
C LEU A 88 -16.65 -1.07 -8.95
N PRO A 89 -16.44 0.10 -8.29
CA PRO A 89 -16.34 1.38 -8.98
C PRO A 89 -15.01 1.52 -9.72
N GLY A 90 -14.91 2.54 -10.56
CA GLY A 90 -13.66 2.96 -11.18
C GLY A 90 -12.57 3.18 -10.13
N GLY A 91 -11.32 2.90 -10.49
CA GLY A 91 -10.16 3.04 -9.60
C GLY A 91 -9.93 1.87 -8.62
N VAL A 92 -10.91 1.01 -8.38
CA VAL A 92 -10.72 -0.24 -7.61
C VAL A 92 -10.97 -1.44 -8.50
N ARG A 93 -9.96 -2.30 -8.69
CA ARG A 93 -10.07 -3.46 -9.58
C ARG A 93 -9.35 -4.68 -9.01
N VAL A 94 -10.04 -5.81 -8.97
CA VAL A 94 -9.44 -7.11 -8.67
C VAL A 94 -8.58 -7.54 -9.85
N ARG A 95 -7.29 -7.75 -9.60
CA ARG A 95 -6.31 -8.23 -10.58
C ARG A 95 -6.27 -9.75 -10.61
N GLU A 96 -6.28 -10.36 -9.41
CA GLU A 96 -6.22 -11.79 -9.24
C GLU A 96 -7.14 -12.24 -8.10
N CYS A 97 -7.65 -13.45 -8.21
CA CYS A 97 -8.29 -14.17 -7.12
C CYS A 97 -7.65 -15.56 -7.06
N TYR A 98 -7.27 -16.00 -5.89
CA TYR A 98 -6.57 -17.27 -5.68
C TYR A 98 -6.83 -17.84 -4.30
N GLU A 99 -6.53 -19.11 -4.11
CA GLU A 99 -6.54 -19.75 -2.79
C GLU A 99 -5.15 -19.61 -2.17
N SER A 100 -5.10 -19.23 -0.90
CA SER A 100 -3.85 -19.07 -0.17
C SER A 100 -4.04 -19.46 1.30
N ASP A 101 -3.08 -20.20 1.81
CA ASP A 101 -2.89 -20.48 3.23
C ASP A 101 -1.73 -19.68 3.85
N ARG A 102 -1.00 -18.92 3.00
CA ARG A 102 0.14 -18.10 3.43
C ARG A 102 -0.34 -16.97 4.33
N LYS A 103 0.09 -16.98 5.59
CA LYS A 103 -0.35 -16.00 6.60
C LYS A 103 0.27 -14.63 6.31
N ILE A 104 -0.50 -13.57 6.54
CA ILE A 104 -0.07 -12.17 6.33
C ILE A 104 1.21 -11.80 7.10
N LYS A 105 1.53 -12.47 8.21
CA LYS A 105 2.79 -12.26 8.95
C LYS A 105 4.06 -12.50 8.12
N HIS A 106 3.97 -13.29 7.03
CA HIS A 106 5.07 -13.55 6.09
C HIS A 106 5.22 -12.45 5.02
N LEU A 107 4.33 -11.47 4.95
CA LEU A 107 4.49 -10.25 4.16
C LEU A 107 5.36 -9.29 4.97
N THR A 108 6.64 -9.20 4.65
CA THR A 108 7.63 -8.46 5.46
C THR A 108 8.06 -7.14 4.84
N HIS A 109 7.97 -7.00 3.52
CA HIS A 109 8.39 -5.78 2.83
C HIS A 109 7.37 -5.35 1.77
N LEU A 110 7.49 -4.09 1.37
CA LEU A 110 6.74 -3.46 0.28
C LEU A 110 7.71 -2.78 -0.66
N ASP A 111 7.56 -3.00 -1.96
CA ASP A 111 8.18 -2.13 -2.96
C ASP A 111 7.25 -0.93 -3.18
N VAL A 112 7.79 0.27 -3.02
CA VAL A 112 7.04 1.52 -3.14
C VAL A 112 7.73 2.47 -4.10
N ALA A 113 6.92 3.30 -4.78
CA ALA A 113 7.36 4.46 -5.52
C ALA A 113 6.89 5.72 -4.80
N ILE A 114 7.79 6.61 -4.44
CA ILE A 114 7.51 7.92 -3.89
C ILE A 114 7.74 8.94 -5.01
N PHE A 115 6.78 9.82 -5.22
CA PHE A 115 6.80 10.85 -6.24
C PHE A 115 6.94 12.21 -5.56
N LEU A 116 7.91 13.00 -6.03
CA LEU A 116 8.19 14.35 -5.59
C LEU A 116 7.98 15.28 -6.78
N GLU A 117 6.99 16.16 -6.68
CA GLU A 117 6.57 17.06 -7.75
C GLU A 117 7.03 18.49 -7.45
N TYR A 118 7.56 19.17 -8.47
CA TYR A 118 8.13 20.51 -8.40
C TYR A 118 7.48 21.39 -9.46
N ASP A 119 6.65 22.34 -9.07
CA ASP A 119 5.92 23.23 -9.99
C ASP A 119 6.82 24.08 -10.89
N ALA A 120 7.97 24.50 -10.35
CA ALA A 120 8.98 25.31 -11.06
C ALA A 120 10.05 24.47 -11.78
N GLY A 121 9.90 23.15 -11.80
CA GLY A 121 10.91 22.20 -12.26
C GLY A 121 11.84 21.71 -11.16
N ILE A 122 12.42 20.54 -11.37
CA ILE A 122 13.33 19.91 -10.40
C ILE A 122 14.55 20.80 -10.19
N PRO A 123 14.83 21.25 -8.93
CA PRO A 123 16.02 22.05 -8.64
C PRO A 123 17.31 21.30 -8.99
N ALA A 124 18.31 22.02 -9.48
CA ALA A 124 19.61 21.44 -9.78
C ALA A 124 20.25 20.86 -8.51
N GLY A 125 20.73 19.62 -8.57
CA GLY A 125 21.33 18.92 -7.43
C GLY A 125 20.32 18.24 -6.48
N ALA A 126 19.00 18.38 -6.70
CA ALA A 126 17.99 17.79 -5.80
C ALA A 126 18.06 16.25 -5.75
N ALA A 127 18.23 15.60 -6.90
CA ALA A 127 18.30 14.14 -6.94
C ALA A 127 19.51 13.60 -6.19
N GLU A 128 20.68 14.20 -6.41
CA GLU A 128 21.93 13.84 -5.77
C GLU A 128 21.89 14.07 -4.25
N ALA A 129 21.35 15.22 -3.81
CA ALA A 129 21.21 15.53 -2.39
C ALA A 129 20.25 14.58 -1.67
N ILE A 130 19.12 14.21 -2.31
CA ILE A 130 18.17 13.25 -1.75
C ILE A 130 18.80 11.86 -1.68
N GLU A 131 19.53 11.43 -2.71
CA GLU A 131 20.22 10.15 -2.71
C GLU A 131 21.28 10.08 -1.62
N GLU A 132 22.07 11.14 -1.44
CA GLU A 132 23.05 11.25 -0.36
C GLU A 132 22.39 11.20 1.01
N LEU A 133 21.29 11.94 1.24
CA LEU A 133 20.54 11.91 2.49
C LEU A 133 20.07 10.51 2.83
N LEU A 134 19.45 9.81 1.88
CA LEU A 134 18.86 8.47 2.08
C LEU A 134 19.90 7.34 2.06
N SER A 135 21.15 7.65 1.75
CA SER A 135 22.29 6.72 1.78
C SER A 135 23.17 6.86 3.04
N ARG A 136 22.80 7.72 3.98
CA ARG A 136 23.50 7.88 5.28
C ARG A 136 23.46 6.58 6.08
N GLU A 137 24.34 6.43 7.08
CA GLU A 137 24.32 5.29 8.01
C GLU A 137 23.10 5.29 8.92
N SER A 138 22.57 6.47 9.25
CA SER A 138 21.39 6.65 10.12
C SER A 138 20.67 7.95 9.75
N LEU A 139 19.34 7.92 9.83
CA LEU A 139 18.47 9.08 9.63
C LEU A 139 17.26 8.98 10.56
N ILE A 140 17.33 9.74 11.65
CA ILE A 140 16.29 9.73 12.69
C ILE A 140 15.15 10.66 12.31
N VAL A 141 13.94 10.12 12.26
CA VAL A 141 12.72 10.89 11.96
C VAL A 141 11.73 10.76 13.12
N THR A 142 11.14 11.87 13.51
CA THR A 142 10.10 11.88 14.55
C THR A 142 8.77 11.43 13.96
N LYS A 143 8.26 10.32 14.46
CA LYS A 143 6.93 9.76 14.14
C LYS A 143 5.92 10.21 15.20
N ARG A 144 4.81 10.79 14.80
CA ARG A 144 3.68 11.10 15.70
C ARG A 144 2.81 9.86 15.88
N GLY A 145 2.74 9.36 17.10
CA GLY A 145 1.91 8.21 17.49
C GLY A 145 0.81 8.59 18.49
N LYS A 146 -0.09 7.67 18.80
CA LYS A 146 -1.15 7.87 19.82
C LYS A 146 -0.60 8.17 21.22
N ASN A 147 0.59 7.66 21.53
CA ASN A 147 1.23 7.81 22.85
C ASN A 147 2.29 8.93 22.88
N GLY A 148 2.27 9.82 21.90
CA GLY A 148 3.23 10.91 21.74
C GLY A 148 4.24 10.68 20.61
N PRO A 149 5.18 11.63 20.43
CA PRO A 149 6.23 11.52 19.40
C PRO A 149 7.23 10.41 19.78
N THR A 150 7.68 9.66 18.79
CA THR A 150 8.73 8.65 18.93
C THR A 150 9.73 8.85 17.80
N GLU A 151 11.00 8.61 18.09
CA GLU A 151 12.07 8.64 17.09
C GLU A 151 12.20 7.28 16.41
N GLN A 152 12.48 7.31 15.12
CA GLN A 152 12.65 6.10 14.31
C GLN A 152 13.79 6.33 13.31
N ASP A 153 14.80 5.47 13.34
CA ASP A 153 15.80 5.41 12.28
C ASP A 153 15.18 4.72 11.06
N ILE A 154 15.13 5.44 9.94
CA ILE A 154 14.47 4.93 8.73
C ILE A 154 15.44 4.19 7.80
N ILE A 155 16.76 4.42 7.88
CA ILE A 155 17.75 3.82 6.97
C ILE A 155 17.76 2.30 7.05
N PRO A 156 17.87 1.65 8.22
CA PRO A 156 17.89 0.18 8.29
C PRO A 156 16.56 -0.47 7.89
N MET A 157 15.52 0.33 7.64
CA MET A 157 14.20 -0.14 7.23
C MET A 157 13.95 -0.01 5.73
N MET A 158 14.96 0.41 4.98
CA MET A 158 14.92 0.62 3.54
C MET A 158 16.01 -0.19 2.84
N SER A 159 15.78 -0.55 1.58
CA SER A 159 16.76 -1.17 0.70
C SER A 159 16.41 -0.94 -0.77
N GLY A 160 17.39 -1.12 -1.66
CA GLY A 160 17.15 -1.06 -3.10
C GLY A 160 16.72 0.32 -3.59
N LEU A 161 17.27 1.38 -2.99
CA LEU A 161 17.01 2.76 -3.37
C LEU A 161 17.42 3.02 -4.82
N GLN A 162 16.51 3.62 -5.59
CA GLN A 162 16.74 4.04 -6.96
C GLN A 162 16.07 5.39 -7.21
N MET A 163 16.86 6.38 -7.61
CA MET A 163 16.35 7.68 -8.05
C MET A 163 16.04 7.65 -9.55
N VAL A 164 14.87 8.14 -9.93
CA VAL A 164 14.44 8.21 -11.32
C VAL A 164 13.87 9.61 -11.60
N ARG A 165 14.34 10.24 -12.66
CA ARG A 165 13.73 11.47 -13.17
C ARG A 165 12.69 11.08 -14.21
N ASP A 166 11.41 11.16 -13.84
CA ASP A 166 10.32 10.78 -14.76
C ASP A 166 10.10 11.87 -15.85
N ASN A 167 10.30 13.14 -15.49
CA ASN A 167 10.25 14.29 -16.41
C ASN A 167 10.93 15.52 -15.76
N ASP A 168 10.71 16.72 -16.30
CA ASP A 168 11.38 17.96 -15.80
C ASP A 168 10.84 18.48 -14.47
N TRP A 169 9.68 17.99 -14.02
CA TRP A 169 9.02 18.38 -12.76
C TRP A 169 8.80 17.26 -11.76
N MET A 170 9.18 16.02 -12.08
CA MET A 170 8.92 14.90 -11.19
C MET A 170 10.14 14.00 -10.99
N LEU A 171 10.57 13.88 -9.74
CA LEU A 171 11.48 12.84 -9.28
C LEU A 171 10.67 11.69 -8.67
N ARG A 172 11.14 10.46 -8.92
CA ARG A 172 10.58 9.25 -8.33
C ARG A 172 11.66 8.49 -7.58
N ILE A 173 11.33 8.09 -6.36
CA ILE A 173 12.17 7.23 -5.52
C ILE A 173 11.52 5.85 -5.50
N ASN A 174 12.17 4.86 -6.10
CA ASN A 174 11.78 3.46 -5.90
C ASN A 174 12.58 2.91 -4.72
N VAL A 175 11.91 2.29 -3.77
CA VAL A 175 12.56 1.76 -2.58
C VAL A 175 11.75 0.60 -2.00
N ARG A 176 12.44 -0.42 -1.48
CA ARG A 176 11.84 -1.48 -0.67
C ARG A 176 11.86 -1.05 0.79
N ILE A 177 10.72 -1.16 1.47
CA ILE A 177 10.56 -0.77 2.88
C ILE A 177 10.03 -1.91 3.72
N CYS A 178 10.34 -1.91 5.02
CA CYS A 178 9.75 -2.83 5.98
C CYS A 178 8.24 -2.58 6.13
N ALA A 179 7.44 -3.64 6.04
CA ALA A 179 5.98 -3.58 6.11
C ALA A 179 5.43 -3.80 7.53
N GLN A 180 6.09 -4.67 8.31
CA GLN A 180 5.65 -5.09 9.65
C GLN A 180 6.87 -5.40 10.54
N ASN A 181 6.79 -5.00 11.81
CA ASN A 181 7.69 -5.36 12.92
C ASN A 181 9.20 -5.38 12.60
N PRO A 182 9.80 -4.24 12.27
CA PRO A 182 9.27 -2.87 12.28
C PRO A 182 8.51 -2.52 11.01
N SER A 183 7.76 -1.41 11.02
CA SER A 183 7.09 -0.89 9.83
C SER A 183 7.53 0.52 9.52
N LEU A 184 7.85 0.81 8.25
CA LEU A 184 8.14 2.14 7.75
C LEU A 184 6.95 2.67 6.94
N ASN A 185 6.43 3.83 7.33
CA ASN A 185 5.49 4.56 6.50
C ASN A 185 6.28 5.40 5.49
N PRO A 186 6.04 5.29 4.17
CA PRO A 186 6.72 6.11 3.15
C PRO A 186 6.66 7.61 3.42
N GLN A 187 5.61 8.10 4.10
CA GLN A 187 5.50 9.50 4.51
C GLN A 187 6.68 9.98 5.39
N LEU A 188 7.33 9.08 6.15
CA LEU A 188 8.49 9.46 6.96
C LEU A 188 9.72 9.75 6.10
N ILE A 189 9.86 9.10 4.95
CA ILE A 189 10.91 9.40 3.97
C ILE A 189 10.69 10.80 3.40
N ILE A 190 9.46 11.12 3.00
CA ILE A 190 9.07 12.45 2.51
C ILE A 190 9.36 13.50 3.60
N THR A 191 8.94 13.24 4.84
CA THR A 191 9.18 14.14 5.97
C THR A 191 10.68 14.37 6.25
N ALA A 192 11.50 13.33 6.09
CA ALA A 192 12.95 13.47 6.23
C ALA A 192 13.53 14.41 5.17
N ILE A 193 13.12 14.24 3.90
CA ILE A 193 13.53 15.11 2.79
C ILE A 193 13.12 16.56 3.06
N GLU A 194 11.86 16.79 3.44
CA GLU A 194 11.35 18.15 3.73
C GLU A 194 12.05 18.85 4.89
N ASN A 195 12.48 18.09 5.90
CA ASN A 195 13.14 18.64 7.08
C ASN A 195 14.62 18.88 6.89
N GLU A 196 15.32 17.92 6.26
CA GLU A 196 16.78 17.95 6.12
C GLU A 196 17.26 18.73 4.87
N LEU A 197 16.40 18.79 3.84
CA LEU A 197 16.70 19.40 2.54
C LEU A 197 15.62 20.43 2.18
N SER A 198 15.45 21.45 3.02
CA SER A 198 14.38 22.44 2.85
C SER A 198 14.43 23.20 1.52
N GLU A 199 15.62 23.37 0.94
CA GLU A 199 15.85 23.98 -0.39
C GLU A 199 15.40 23.10 -1.56
N TYR A 200 15.27 21.77 -1.33
CA TYR A 200 14.80 20.78 -2.30
C TYR A 200 13.43 20.22 -1.96
N LYS A 201 12.70 20.90 -1.06
CA LYS A 201 11.35 20.48 -0.69
C LYS A 201 10.45 20.48 -1.90
N PRO A 202 9.72 19.36 -2.19
CA PRO A 202 8.75 19.30 -3.28
C PRO A 202 7.51 20.15 -2.95
N ASP A 203 6.85 20.68 -3.98
CA ASP A 203 5.56 21.36 -3.85
C ASP A 203 4.44 20.38 -3.51
N PHE A 204 4.51 19.18 -4.10
CA PHE A 204 3.61 18.08 -3.79
C PHE A 204 4.34 16.74 -3.74
N SER A 205 3.83 15.82 -2.92
CA SER A 205 4.41 14.47 -2.80
C SER A 205 3.33 13.43 -2.51
N PHE A 206 3.49 12.24 -3.08
CA PHE A 206 2.61 11.10 -2.86
C PHE A 206 3.38 9.80 -3.06
N TYR A 207 2.77 8.66 -2.73
CA TYR A 207 3.40 7.36 -2.96
C TYR A 207 2.42 6.28 -3.40
N HIS A 208 2.95 5.29 -4.12
CA HIS A 208 2.22 4.11 -4.55
C HIS A 208 2.92 2.85 -4.06
N ARG A 209 2.15 1.86 -3.60
CA ARG A 209 2.64 0.49 -3.41
C ARG A 209 2.67 -0.21 -4.76
N LEU A 210 3.82 -0.77 -5.09
CA LEU A 210 4.03 -1.46 -6.36
C LEU A 210 3.89 -2.97 -6.19
N GLU A 211 4.50 -3.54 -5.11
CA GLU A 211 4.49 -4.97 -4.85
C GLU A 211 4.61 -5.30 -3.35
N THR A 212 4.13 -6.48 -2.99
CA THR A 212 4.24 -7.07 -1.65
C THR A 212 5.26 -8.19 -1.67
N ILE A 213 6.20 -8.18 -0.72
CA ILE A 213 7.35 -9.07 -0.66
C ILE A 213 7.30 -9.88 0.63
N ALA A 214 7.58 -11.15 0.49
CA ALA A 214 7.61 -12.10 1.59
C ALA A 214 8.96 -12.16 2.30
N ASP A 215 8.99 -12.87 3.44
CA ASP A 215 10.17 -13.09 4.26
C ASP A 215 11.30 -13.86 3.54
N ASP A 216 10.98 -14.64 2.52
CA ASP A 216 11.94 -15.33 1.65
C ASP A 216 12.40 -14.50 0.44
N GLY A 217 11.98 -13.24 0.35
CA GLY A 217 12.31 -12.33 -0.76
C GLY A 217 11.46 -12.51 -2.01
N THR A 218 10.56 -13.49 -2.07
CA THR A 218 9.65 -13.69 -3.19
C THR A 218 8.45 -12.74 -3.12
N ILE A 219 7.74 -12.61 -4.23
CA ILE A 219 6.45 -11.89 -4.24
C ILE A 219 5.49 -12.61 -3.30
N PHE A 220 4.87 -11.84 -2.38
CA PHE A 220 3.87 -12.40 -1.48
C PHE A 220 2.52 -12.53 -2.19
N ARG A 221 2.00 -13.77 -2.17
CA ARG A 221 0.67 -14.10 -2.67
C ARG A 221 -0.04 -15.06 -1.72
#